data_db10599b87e9146b190c6ecc8498b15d
#
_entry.id   db10599b87e9146b190c6ecc8498b15d
#
_cell.length_a   1.000
_cell.length_b   1.000
_cell.length_c   1.000
_cell.angle_alpha   90.00
_cell.angle_beta   90.00
_cell.angle_gamma   90.00
#
_symmetry.space_group_name_H-M   'P 1'
#
loop_
_entity.id
_entity.type
_entity.pdbx_description
1 polymer ?
#
loop_
_entity_poly.entity_id
_entity_poly.type
_entity_poly.pdbx_seq_one_letter_code
_entity_poly.pdbx_strand_id
1 'polypeptide(L)'
;MIQPVRDTYRFNLARLQYIRIRNLGWLFFLGLVVCTVACVMCGVWIWTTYAHDFTFYLKWQDALVALSWFVAFIALGGAVLVMCFLHALRQGYTAGMVTFEGTNTLIVRDLSPENMKSIFWLMNGAFWSFVVTLIGLVPAILVGWTLHITDPVLMVVTTGIAVLLSSAGLVLSIGATVINIVGIFGGVTLGQRLGENRSYKLNGQISMRIDDFILTVSYPGHPESMVDLNLLTAEDQKKLLGLLHKRWIDAEQVWNPMLGEEIAYALRCAEQGLFVA
;
A
#
# COMPACT_ATOMS: atom_id res chain seq x y z
N MET A 1 -31.57 -22.12 -32.90
CA MET A 1 -30.25 -21.98 -32.23
C MET A 1 -30.49 -21.47 -30.84
N ILE A 2 -30.43 -22.35 -29.84
CA ILE A 2 -30.56 -21.98 -28.43
C ILE A 2 -29.17 -21.41 -28.05
N GLN A 3 -29.10 -20.11 -27.75
CA GLN A 3 -27.88 -19.53 -27.19
C GLN A 3 -27.59 -20.26 -25.88
N PRO A 4 -26.34 -20.80 -25.68
CA PRO A 4 -26.00 -21.39 -24.40
C PRO A 4 -26.10 -20.29 -23.34
N VAL A 5 -26.94 -20.52 -22.34
CA VAL A 5 -27.01 -19.69 -21.14
C VAL A 5 -25.57 -19.63 -20.59
N ARG A 6 -24.97 -18.46 -20.67
CA ARG A 6 -23.65 -18.22 -20.05
C ARG A 6 -23.86 -18.19 -18.54
N ASP A 7 -23.75 -19.36 -17.91
CA ASP A 7 -23.71 -19.45 -16.46
C ASP A 7 -22.40 -18.81 -16.00
N THR A 8 -22.49 -17.54 -15.67
CA THR A 8 -21.35 -16.77 -15.13
C THR A 8 -21.57 -16.57 -13.64
N TYR A 9 -20.76 -17.24 -12.84
CA TYR A 9 -20.77 -17.08 -11.39
C TYR A 9 -19.58 -16.20 -10.99
N ARG A 10 -19.90 -15.06 -10.38
CA ARG A 10 -18.90 -14.07 -9.95
C ARG A 10 -18.90 -13.93 -8.43
N PHE A 11 -17.73 -14.14 -7.83
CA PHE A 11 -17.50 -14.00 -6.40
C PHE A 11 -16.54 -12.82 -6.15
N ASN A 12 -16.97 -11.84 -5.37
CA ASN A 12 -16.16 -10.69 -5.00
C ASN A 12 -15.50 -10.96 -3.66
N LEU A 13 -14.17 -10.85 -3.62
CA LEU A 13 -13.34 -11.11 -2.45
C LEU A 13 -13.19 -9.88 -1.55
N ALA A 14 -14.14 -8.94 -1.57
CA ALA A 14 -14.08 -7.72 -0.78
C ALA A 14 -14.96 -7.83 0.46
N ARG A 15 -14.39 -8.23 1.60
CA ARG A 15 -15.12 -8.26 2.87
C ARG A 15 -14.82 -7.10 3.80
N LEU A 16 -13.71 -6.41 3.62
CA LEU A 16 -13.30 -5.37 4.53
C LEU A 16 -14.18 -4.12 4.35
N GLN A 17 -14.81 -3.66 5.45
CA GLN A 17 -15.49 -2.37 5.49
C GLN A 17 -14.45 -1.27 5.31
N TYR A 18 -14.37 -0.76 4.09
CA TYR A 18 -13.40 0.29 3.76
C TYR A 18 -13.84 1.64 4.30
N ILE A 19 -12.91 2.30 4.96
CA ILE A 19 -12.93 3.77 5.04
C ILE A 19 -12.98 4.25 3.59
N ARG A 20 -14.10 4.84 3.18
CA ARG A 20 -14.37 5.21 1.79
C ARG A 20 -13.17 5.99 1.23
N ILE A 21 -12.73 5.63 0.02
CA ILE A 21 -11.67 6.32 -0.76
C ILE A 21 -11.83 7.86 -0.71
N ARG A 22 -13.07 8.35 -0.60
CA ARG A 22 -13.39 9.77 -0.45
C ARG A 22 -12.69 10.44 0.75
N ASN A 23 -12.55 9.75 1.88
CA ASN A 23 -11.88 10.31 3.07
C ASN A 23 -10.36 10.34 2.89
N LEU A 24 -9.82 9.39 2.15
CA LEU A 24 -8.39 9.36 1.82
C LEU A 24 -8.02 10.42 0.78
N GLY A 25 -8.89 10.67 -0.19
CA GLY A 25 -8.73 11.76 -1.15
C GLY A 25 -8.64 13.11 -0.46
N TRP A 26 -9.44 13.35 0.58
CA TRP A 26 -9.38 14.58 1.40
C TRP A 26 -8.08 14.68 2.19
N LEU A 27 -7.61 13.59 2.80
CA LEU A 27 -6.32 13.56 3.51
C LEU A 27 -5.15 13.83 2.56
N PHE A 28 -5.19 13.24 1.38
CA PHE A 28 -4.21 13.50 0.32
C PHE A 28 -4.20 14.96 -0.10
N PHE A 29 -5.40 15.51 -0.38
CA PHE A 29 -5.55 16.91 -0.75
C PHE A 29 -5.06 17.84 0.37
N LEU A 30 -5.43 17.56 1.62
CA LEU A 30 -4.97 18.32 2.78
C LEU A 30 -3.43 18.25 2.92
N GLY A 31 -2.83 17.08 2.78
CA GLY A 31 -1.39 16.92 2.78
C GLY A 31 -0.70 17.71 1.69
N LEU A 32 -1.24 17.69 0.47
CA LEU A 32 -0.73 18.46 -0.66
C LEU A 32 -0.82 19.97 -0.39
N VAL A 33 -1.95 20.45 0.13
CA VAL A 33 -2.15 21.87 0.49
C VAL A 33 -1.17 22.29 1.57
N VAL A 34 -1.02 21.51 2.64
CA VAL A 34 -0.08 21.80 3.74
C VAL A 34 1.35 21.86 3.21
N CYS A 35 1.78 20.90 2.38
CA CYS A 35 3.11 20.92 1.77
C CYS A 35 3.32 22.13 0.86
N THR A 36 2.31 22.48 0.04
CA THR A 36 2.38 23.63 -0.86
C THR A 36 2.47 24.92 -0.07
N VAL A 37 1.61 25.11 0.95
CA VAL A 37 1.63 26.29 1.81
C VAL A 37 2.98 26.41 2.53
N ALA A 38 3.50 25.31 3.06
CA ALA A 38 4.80 25.30 3.72
C ALA A 38 5.95 25.64 2.77
N CYS A 39 5.95 25.12 1.55
CA CYS A 39 6.95 25.48 0.52
C CYS A 39 6.86 26.98 0.15
N VAL A 40 5.65 27.51 -0.02
CA VAL A 40 5.44 28.94 -0.30
C VAL A 40 5.92 29.79 0.87
N MET A 41 5.57 29.46 2.11
CA MET A 41 6.01 30.18 3.31
C MET A 41 7.53 30.17 3.46
N CYS A 42 8.18 29.01 3.22
CA CYS A 42 9.63 28.92 3.19
C CYS A 42 10.24 29.80 2.10
N GLY A 43 9.65 29.79 0.89
CA GLY A 43 10.10 30.64 -0.22
C GLY A 43 9.95 32.13 0.09
N VAL A 44 8.81 32.55 0.66
CA VAL A 44 8.56 33.94 1.09
C VAL A 44 9.53 34.33 2.20
N TRP A 45 9.76 33.46 3.19
CA TRP A 45 10.69 33.75 4.28
C TRP A 45 12.12 33.90 3.76
N ILE A 46 12.58 33.00 2.89
CA ILE A 46 13.89 33.13 2.23
C ILE A 46 13.97 34.45 1.46
N TRP A 47 12.94 34.75 0.67
CA TRP A 47 12.89 35.98 -0.13
C TRP A 47 12.93 37.25 0.75
N THR A 48 12.11 37.34 1.80
CA THR A 48 12.07 38.53 2.69
C THR A 48 13.34 38.71 3.50
N THR A 49 14.01 37.59 3.88
CA THR A 49 15.25 37.67 4.66
C THR A 49 16.45 38.05 3.82
N TYR A 50 16.49 37.67 2.53
CA TYR A 50 17.65 37.85 1.67
C TYR A 50 17.47 38.89 0.56
N ALA A 51 16.27 39.33 0.25
CA ALA A 51 16.04 40.33 -0.79
C ALA A 51 16.43 41.74 -0.37
N HIS A 52 16.50 42.03 0.93
CA HIS A 52 16.88 43.35 1.45
C HIS A 52 18.39 43.58 1.58
N ASP A 53 19.16 42.50 1.77
CA ASP A 53 20.62 42.58 1.86
C ASP A 53 21.23 41.93 0.61
N PHE A 54 21.46 42.74 -0.42
CA PHE A 54 22.16 42.34 -1.65
C PHE A 54 23.65 41.99 -1.45
N THR A 55 24.09 41.89 -0.19
CA THR A 55 25.37 41.31 0.17
C THR A 55 25.22 39.83 0.33
N PHE A 56 25.63 39.08 -0.66
CA PHE A 56 25.59 37.64 -0.86
C PHE A 56 26.34 36.82 0.20
N TYR A 57 26.24 37.18 1.47
CA TYR A 57 26.65 36.39 2.60
C TYR A 57 25.45 35.66 3.16
N LEU A 58 24.91 34.71 2.36
CA LEU A 58 24.03 33.68 2.88
C LEU A 58 24.82 32.99 3.99
N LYS A 59 24.50 33.27 5.24
CA LYS A 59 25.12 32.53 6.32
C LYS A 59 24.79 31.07 6.04
N TRP A 60 25.81 30.23 5.80
CA TRP A 60 25.62 28.81 5.44
C TRP A 60 24.64 28.09 6.39
N GLN A 61 24.51 28.57 7.61
CA GLN A 61 23.60 28.12 8.66
C GLN A 61 22.13 28.30 8.24
N ASP A 62 21.78 29.46 7.69
CA ASP A 62 20.41 29.78 7.29
C ASP A 62 20.04 28.96 6.04
N ALA A 63 20.99 28.77 5.13
CA ALA A 63 20.82 27.91 3.97
C ALA A 63 20.58 26.44 4.38
N LEU A 64 21.30 25.94 5.39
CA LEU A 64 21.13 24.60 5.91
C LEU A 64 19.77 24.40 6.57
N VAL A 65 19.31 25.38 7.35
CA VAL A 65 17.96 25.36 7.95
C VAL A 65 16.89 25.36 6.87
N ALA A 66 16.97 26.27 5.90
CA ALA A 66 16.02 26.34 4.79
C ALA A 66 15.99 25.03 3.99
N LEU A 67 17.15 24.44 3.69
CA LEU A 67 17.25 23.18 2.99
C LEU A 67 16.65 22.04 3.81
N SER A 68 16.91 21.98 5.12
CA SER A 68 16.34 20.92 5.98
C SER A 68 14.82 21.00 6.04
N TRP A 69 14.23 22.18 6.12
CA TRP A 69 12.78 22.38 6.02
C TRP A 69 12.23 21.92 4.68
N PHE A 70 12.85 22.33 3.59
CA PHE A 70 12.42 21.98 2.24
C PHE A 70 12.42 20.47 2.03
N VAL A 71 13.50 19.80 2.38
CA VAL A 71 13.59 18.33 2.24
C VAL A 71 12.62 17.61 3.19
N ALA A 72 12.41 18.13 4.40
CA ALA A 72 11.46 17.56 5.35
C ALA A 72 10.01 17.65 4.81
N PHE A 73 9.62 18.76 4.20
CA PHE A 73 8.29 18.89 3.59
C PHE A 73 8.10 17.96 2.38
N ILE A 74 9.14 17.79 1.55
CA ILE A 74 9.11 16.80 0.45
C ILE A 74 8.95 15.39 1.01
N ALA A 75 9.68 15.04 2.09
CA ALA A 75 9.60 13.74 2.71
C ALA A 75 8.21 13.49 3.33
N LEU A 76 7.62 14.46 4.03
CA LEU A 76 6.27 14.37 4.60
C LEU A 76 5.20 14.21 3.52
N GLY A 77 5.23 15.07 2.50
CA GLY A 77 4.29 14.99 1.37
C GLY A 77 4.43 13.67 0.62
N GLY A 78 5.65 13.23 0.38
CA GLY A 78 5.95 11.94 -0.21
C GLY A 78 5.39 10.77 0.59
N ALA A 79 5.58 10.77 1.92
CA ALA A 79 5.06 9.72 2.79
C ALA A 79 3.52 9.63 2.75
N VAL A 80 2.82 10.77 2.80
CA VAL A 80 1.36 10.82 2.68
C VAL A 80 0.91 10.29 1.32
N LEU A 81 1.58 10.70 0.24
CA LEU A 81 1.28 10.26 -1.11
C LEU A 81 1.45 8.74 -1.26
N VAL A 82 2.56 8.19 -0.75
CA VAL A 82 2.83 6.74 -0.76
C VAL A 82 1.79 5.98 0.05
N MET A 83 1.45 6.45 1.24
CA MET A 83 0.40 5.81 2.06
C MET A 83 -0.95 5.78 1.34
N CYS A 84 -1.37 6.88 0.73
CA CYS A 84 -2.61 6.96 -0.04
C CYS A 84 -2.59 6.02 -1.25
N PHE A 85 -1.48 6.00 -1.99
CA PHE A 85 -1.29 5.14 -3.15
C PHE A 85 -1.33 3.65 -2.77
N LEU A 86 -0.57 3.24 -1.75
CA LEU A 86 -0.54 1.87 -1.28
C LEU A 86 -1.88 1.42 -0.68
N HIS A 87 -2.60 2.34 -0.04
CA HIS A 87 -3.95 2.06 0.44
C HIS A 87 -4.93 1.82 -0.71
N ALA A 88 -4.85 2.62 -1.78
CA ALA A 88 -5.65 2.40 -2.99
C ALA A 88 -5.30 1.07 -3.66
N LEU A 89 -4.01 0.71 -3.72
CA LEU A 89 -3.57 -0.59 -4.18
C LEU A 89 -4.13 -1.73 -3.32
N ARG A 90 -4.04 -1.61 -2.00
CA ARG A 90 -4.61 -2.59 -1.07
C ARG A 90 -6.09 -2.81 -1.36
N GLN A 91 -6.85 -1.75 -1.58
CA GLN A 91 -8.26 -1.87 -1.96
C GLN A 91 -8.45 -2.62 -3.29
N GLY A 92 -7.60 -2.34 -4.26
CA GLY A 92 -7.60 -3.06 -5.54
C GLY A 92 -7.34 -4.57 -5.36
N TYR A 93 -6.41 -4.96 -4.45
CA TYR A 93 -6.15 -6.36 -4.12
C TYR A 93 -7.33 -7.01 -3.39
N THR A 94 -7.93 -6.32 -2.43
CA THR A 94 -9.08 -6.84 -1.69
C THR A 94 -10.36 -6.87 -2.52
N ALA A 95 -10.43 -6.08 -3.61
CA ALA A 95 -11.47 -6.15 -4.62
C ALA A 95 -11.22 -7.29 -5.64
N GLY A 96 -10.45 -8.29 -5.28
CA GLY A 96 -10.20 -9.46 -6.10
C GLY A 96 -11.47 -10.23 -6.43
N MET A 97 -11.39 -11.07 -7.44
CA MET A 97 -12.54 -11.71 -8.03
C MET A 97 -12.22 -13.12 -8.50
N VAL A 98 -13.13 -14.02 -8.24
CA VAL A 98 -13.17 -15.34 -8.88
C VAL A 98 -14.41 -15.40 -9.73
N THR A 99 -14.26 -15.73 -10.99
CA THR A 99 -15.38 -15.86 -11.93
C THR A 99 -15.29 -17.18 -12.66
N PHE A 100 -16.38 -17.96 -12.60
CA PHE A 100 -16.56 -19.09 -13.50
C PHE A 100 -17.33 -18.62 -14.72
N GLU A 101 -16.75 -18.76 -15.90
CA GLU A 101 -17.39 -18.40 -17.16
C GLU A 101 -17.68 -19.66 -17.97
N GLY A 102 -18.95 -19.95 -18.14
CA GLY A 102 -19.42 -21.21 -18.77
C GLY A 102 -19.01 -22.44 -17.96
N THR A 103 -18.73 -23.54 -18.66
CA THR A 103 -18.37 -24.82 -18.03
C THR A 103 -16.86 -24.97 -17.81
N ASN A 104 -16.03 -24.31 -18.60
CA ASN A 104 -14.62 -24.67 -18.73
C ASN A 104 -13.63 -23.52 -18.46
N THR A 105 -14.07 -22.37 -17.97
CA THR A 105 -13.16 -21.24 -17.76
C THR A 105 -13.28 -20.73 -16.34
N LEU A 106 -12.14 -20.62 -15.67
CA LEU A 106 -11.97 -19.97 -14.38
C LEU A 106 -11.13 -18.70 -14.59
N ILE A 107 -11.66 -17.56 -14.19
CA ILE A 107 -10.94 -16.28 -14.19
C ILE A 107 -10.66 -15.91 -12.74
N VAL A 108 -9.39 -15.76 -12.39
CA VAL A 108 -8.95 -15.37 -11.05
C VAL A 108 -8.25 -14.04 -11.13
N ARG A 109 -8.63 -13.11 -10.28
CA ARG A 109 -7.84 -11.94 -9.96
C ARG A 109 -6.99 -12.28 -8.75
N ASP A 110 -5.67 -12.24 -8.94
CA ASP A 110 -4.70 -12.70 -7.95
C ASP A 110 -4.75 -11.86 -6.66
N LEU A 111 -4.89 -12.53 -5.54
CA LEU A 111 -4.87 -11.98 -4.20
C LEU A 111 -3.76 -12.60 -3.36
N SER A 112 -2.61 -12.83 -3.94
CA SER A 112 -1.48 -13.45 -3.25
C SER A 112 -1.27 -12.83 -1.86
N PRO A 113 -1.27 -13.62 -0.78
CA PRO A 113 -0.98 -13.15 0.58
C PRO A 113 0.39 -12.48 0.66
N GLU A 114 1.34 -12.90 -0.19
CA GLU A 114 2.68 -12.30 -0.27
C GLU A 114 2.63 -10.86 -0.78
N ASN A 115 1.78 -10.59 -1.78
CA ASN A 115 1.58 -9.23 -2.28
C ASN A 115 0.95 -8.35 -1.20
N MET A 116 0.01 -8.88 -0.41
CA MET A 116 -0.57 -8.16 0.73
C MET A 116 0.47 -7.87 1.81
N LYS A 117 1.32 -8.84 2.17
CA LYS A 117 2.43 -8.62 3.11
C LYS A 117 3.38 -7.54 2.60
N SER A 118 3.70 -7.56 1.29
CA SER A 118 4.55 -6.54 0.67
C SER A 118 3.94 -5.15 0.73
N ILE A 119 2.63 -5.00 0.49
CA ILE A 119 1.92 -3.73 0.63
C ILE A 119 1.98 -3.24 2.07
N PHE A 120 1.72 -4.10 3.05
CA PHE A 120 1.80 -3.73 4.47
C PHE A 120 3.21 -3.30 4.87
N TRP A 121 4.24 -3.98 4.39
CA TRP A 121 5.63 -3.62 4.66
C TRP A 121 5.97 -2.23 4.10
N LEU A 122 5.58 -1.95 2.85
CA LEU A 122 5.77 -0.64 2.22
C LEU A 122 4.98 0.47 2.93
N MET A 123 3.74 0.20 3.33
CA MET A 123 2.92 1.14 4.10
C MET A 123 3.56 1.47 5.46
N ASN A 124 4.08 0.44 6.15
CA ASN A 124 4.77 0.62 7.42
C ASN A 124 6.05 1.45 7.24
N GLY A 125 6.82 1.20 6.17
CA GLY A 125 7.98 2.03 5.79
C GLY A 125 7.60 3.49 5.56
N ALA A 126 6.54 3.77 4.81
CA ALA A 126 6.05 5.12 4.58
C ALA A 126 5.55 5.79 5.88
N PHE A 127 4.88 5.07 6.75
CA PHE A 127 4.46 5.56 8.06
C PHE A 127 5.65 5.95 8.93
N TRP A 128 6.66 5.08 9.04
CA TRP A 128 7.87 5.39 9.82
C TRP A 128 8.67 6.54 9.20
N SER A 129 8.72 6.65 7.86
CA SER A 129 9.36 7.79 7.20
C SER A 129 8.69 9.11 7.58
N PHE A 130 7.35 9.11 7.70
CA PHE A 130 6.56 10.25 8.16
C PHE A 130 6.90 10.62 9.61
N VAL A 131 6.90 9.63 10.52
CA VAL A 131 7.19 9.84 11.94
C VAL A 131 8.62 10.36 12.16
N VAL A 132 9.60 9.75 11.49
CA VAL A 132 11.01 10.15 11.59
C VAL A 132 11.21 11.58 11.07
N THR A 133 10.53 11.95 9.98
CA THR A 133 10.59 13.31 9.43
C THR A 133 9.98 14.33 10.39
N LEU A 134 8.83 14.00 11.01
CA LEU A 134 8.23 14.85 12.04
C LEU A 134 9.18 15.09 13.23
N ILE A 135 9.84 14.03 13.71
CA ILE A 135 10.83 14.13 14.79
C ILE A 135 12.01 15.00 14.34
N GLY A 136 12.46 14.89 13.10
CA GLY A 136 13.52 15.71 12.53
C GLY A 136 13.16 17.19 12.37
N LEU A 137 11.87 17.52 12.24
CA LEU A 137 11.38 18.90 12.17
C LEU A 137 11.42 19.64 13.51
N VAL A 138 11.27 18.96 14.64
CA VAL A 138 11.26 19.58 15.98
C VAL A 138 12.53 20.40 16.24
N PRO A 139 13.74 19.89 15.95
CA PRO A 139 14.94 20.66 16.10
C PRO A 139 14.99 21.92 15.22
N ALA A 140 14.49 21.82 13.98
CA ALA A 140 14.47 22.97 13.08
C ALA A 140 13.55 24.11 13.60
N ILE A 141 12.45 23.75 14.28
CA ILE A 141 11.57 24.73 14.95
C ILE A 141 12.30 25.39 16.12
N LEU A 142 13.01 24.61 16.93
CA LEU A 142 13.77 25.12 18.07
C LEU A 142 14.88 26.09 17.63
N VAL A 143 15.52 25.83 16.47
CA VAL A 143 16.51 26.74 15.87
C VAL A 143 15.89 28.10 15.55
N GLY A 144 14.71 28.13 14.94
CA GLY A 144 14.02 29.38 14.62
C GLY A 144 13.74 30.24 15.86
N TRP A 145 13.54 29.61 17.02
CA TRP A 145 13.35 30.31 18.31
C TRP A 145 14.65 30.85 18.90
N THR A 146 15.78 30.18 18.71
CA THR A 146 17.08 30.60 19.28
C THR A 146 17.69 31.81 18.57
N LEU A 147 17.24 32.17 17.37
CA LEU A 147 17.69 33.35 16.64
C LEU A 147 17.33 34.67 17.31
N HIS A 148 16.47 34.68 18.33
CA HIS A 148 16.10 35.87 19.11
C HIS A 148 16.88 36.02 20.42
N ILE A 149 17.89 35.18 20.69
CA ILE A 149 18.70 35.26 21.91
C ILE A 149 19.78 36.35 21.75
N THR A 150 19.74 37.33 22.66
CA THR A 150 20.65 38.48 22.63
C THR A 150 21.97 38.23 23.35
N ASP A 151 22.06 37.20 24.18
CA ASP A 151 23.30 36.85 24.91
C ASP A 151 24.29 36.16 23.95
N PRO A 152 25.52 36.71 23.77
CA PRO A 152 26.48 36.20 22.79
C PRO A 152 26.97 34.76 23.09
N VAL A 153 27.14 34.40 24.38
CA VAL A 153 27.60 33.07 24.76
C VAL A 153 26.51 32.03 24.53
N LEU A 154 25.28 32.36 24.95
CA LEU A 154 24.10 31.52 24.76
C LEU A 154 23.78 31.36 23.28
N MET A 155 23.96 32.41 22.49
CA MET A 155 23.79 32.40 21.04
C MET A 155 24.76 31.43 20.35
N VAL A 156 26.05 31.41 20.71
CA VAL A 156 27.02 30.47 20.12
C VAL A 156 26.69 29.02 20.45
N VAL A 157 26.36 28.74 21.69
CA VAL A 157 26.01 27.37 22.13
C VAL A 157 24.72 26.88 21.46
N THR A 158 23.68 27.71 21.47
CA THR A 158 22.39 27.35 20.88
C THR A 158 22.48 27.22 19.35
N THR A 159 23.26 28.08 18.69
CA THR A 159 23.49 27.95 17.24
C THR A 159 24.25 26.65 16.91
N GLY A 160 25.27 26.29 17.70
CA GLY A 160 25.97 25.02 17.52
C GLY A 160 25.07 23.79 17.66
N ILE A 161 24.25 23.76 18.70
CA ILE A 161 23.26 22.69 18.91
C ILE A 161 22.26 22.68 17.74
N ALA A 162 21.80 23.83 17.34
CA ALA A 162 20.86 24.04 16.26
C ALA A 162 21.36 23.47 14.92
N VAL A 163 22.61 23.76 14.58
CA VAL A 163 23.25 23.24 13.34
C VAL A 163 23.38 21.73 13.40
N LEU A 164 23.77 21.14 14.52
CA LEU A 164 23.88 19.70 14.70
C LEU A 164 22.50 19.03 14.52
N LEU A 165 21.46 19.55 15.17
CA LEU A 165 20.11 19.01 15.10
C LEU A 165 19.49 19.17 13.71
N SER A 166 19.72 20.30 13.03
CA SER A 166 19.26 20.52 11.66
C SER A 166 19.96 19.59 10.66
N SER A 167 21.25 19.36 10.85
CA SER A 167 22.01 18.41 10.03
C SER A 167 21.48 16.98 10.21
N ALA A 168 21.21 16.56 11.44
CA ALA A 168 20.60 15.26 11.72
C ALA A 168 19.18 15.15 11.11
N GLY A 169 18.36 16.20 11.26
CA GLY A 169 17.03 16.29 10.65
C GLY A 169 17.07 16.20 9.11
N LEU A 170 18.05 16.83 8.49
CA LEU A 170 18.25 16.75 7.03
C LEU A 170 18.60 15.33 6.58
N VAL A 171 19.54 14.66 7.27
CA VAL A 171 19.92 13.26 6.96
C VAL A 171 18.71 12.33 7.10
N LEU A 172 17.93 12.48 8.18
CA LEU A 172 16.72 11.68 8.41
C LEU A 172 15.66 11.93 7.31
N SER A 173 15.48 13.18 6.89
CA SER A 173 14.54 13.55 5.84
C SER A 173 14.95 13.03 4.46
N ILE A 174 16.25 13.02 4.16
CA ILE A 174 16.79 12.40 2.94
C ILE A 174 16.51 10.88 2.97
N GLY A 175 16.83 10.21 4.09
CA GLY A 175 16.53 8.80 4.27
C GLY A 175 15.05 8.48 4.10
N ALA A 176 14.16 9.28 4.68
CA ALA A 176 12.72 9.17 4.53
C ALA A 176 12.27 9.34 3.07
N THR A 177 12.87 10.29 2.34
CA THR A 177 12.59 10.49 0.91
C THR A 177 12.96 9.26 0.09
N VAL A 178 14.11 8.64 0.36
CA VAL A 178 14.52 7.40 -0.30
C VAL A 178 13.52 6.27 -0.03
N ILE A 179 13.07 6.11 1.22
CA ILE A 179 12.06 5.10 1.58
C ILE A 179 10.75 5.35 0.81
N ASN A 180 10.32 6.60 0.66
CA ASN A 180 9.14 6.96 -0.09
C ASN A 180 9.28 6.64 -1.59
N ILE A 181 10.45 6.89 -2.18
CA ILE A 181 10.74 6.53 -3.57
C ILE A 181 10.63 5.00 -3.74
N VAL A 182 11.23 4.22 -2.85
CA VAL A 182 11.11 2.75 -2.84
C VAL A 182 9.65 2.32 -2.70
N GLY A 183 8.88 3.00 -1.86
CA GLY A 183 7.44 2.78 -1.68
C GLY A 183 6.64 2.99 -2.98
N ILE A 184 6.94 4.04 -3.73
CA ILE A 184 6.29 4.32 -5.03
C ILE A 184 6.64 3.23 -6.06
N PHE A 185 7.93 2.94 -6.26
CA PHE A 185 8.34 1.94 -7.24
C PHE A 185 7.83 0.54 -6.87
N GLY A 186 7.94 0.15 -5.60
CA GLY A 186 7.38 -1.11 -5.11
C GLY A 186 5.87 -1.18 -5.31
N GLY A 187 5.15 -0.09 -5.03
CA GLY A 187 3.71 0.01 -5.26
C GLY A 187 3.34 -0.07 -6.74
N VAL A 188 4.09 0.56 -7.65
CA VAL A 188 3.85 0.47 -9.09
C VAL A 188 4.02 -0.96 -9.59
N THR A 189 5.08 -1.66 -9.19
CA THR A 189 5.31 -3.07 -9.58
C THR A 189 4.22 -4.00 -9.05
N LEU A 190 3.75 -3.77 -7.82
CA LEU A 190 2.61 -4.49 -7.27
C LEU A 190 1.33 -4.15 -8.03
N GLY A 191 1.10 -2.86 -8.35
CA GLY A 191 -0.07 -2.40 -9.10
C GLY A 191 -0.20 -3.00 -10.49
N GLN A 192 0.90 -3.24 -11.18
CA GLN A 192 0.90 -3.92 -12.48
C GLN A 192 0.31 -5.33 -12.39
N ARG A 193 0.53 -6.04 -11.28
CA ARG A 193 -0.02 -7.38 -11.04
C ARG A 193 -1.52 -7.38 -10.72
N LEU A 194 -2.06 -6.26 -10.19
CA LEU A 194 -3.49 -6.10 -9.88
C LEU A 194 -4.40 -6.10 -11.11
N GLY A 195 -3.91 -5.61 -12.24
CA GLY A 195 -4.68 -5.52 -13.48
C GLY A 195 -4.84 -6.84 -14.22
N GLU A 196 -4.08 -7.88 -13.87
CA GLU A 196 -4.06 -9.14 -14.58
C GLU A 196 -5.17 -10.07 -14.09
N ASN A 197 -6.26 -10.16 -14.88
CA ASN A 197 -7.18 -11.27 -14.76
C ASN A 197 -6.56 -12.48 -15.43
N ARG A 198 -6.22 -13.51 -14.66
CA ARG A 198 -5.69 -14.76 -15.18
C ARG A 198 -6.83 -15.69 -15.52
N SER A 199 -6.88 -16.13 -16.77
CA SER A 199 -7.89 -17.04 -17.28
C SER A 199 -7.31 -18.45 -17.35
N TYR A 200 -7.90 -19.39 -16.66
CA TYR A 200 -7.51 -20.79 -16.62
C TYR A 200 -8.58 -21.63 -17.32
N LYS A 201 -8.15 -22.49 -18.23
CA LYS A 201 -9.06 -23.51 -18.79
C LYS A 201 -9.14 -24.67 -17.80
N LEU A 202 -10.35 -25.02 -17.38
CA LEU A 202 -10.62 -26.14 -16.50
C LEU A 202 -10.50 -27.46 -17.30
N ASN A 203 -9.24 -27.84 -17.59
CA ASN A 203 -8.89 -29.08 -18.26
C ASN A 203 -7.94 -29.89 -17.37
N GLY A 204 -7.54 -31.08 -17.78
CA GLY A 204 -6.65 -31.95 -17.02
C GLY A 204 -5.24 -31.44 -16.74
N GLN A 205 -4.89 -30.23 -17.21
CA GLN A 205 -3.58 -29.61 -16.95
C GLN A 205 -3.61 -28.66 -15.75
N ILE A 206 -4.82 -28.26 -15.29
CA ILE A 206 -4.94 -27.40 -14.11
C ILE A 206 -4.78 -28.27 -12.85
N SER A 207 -4.07 -27.71 -11.86
CA SER A 207 -4.01 -28.26 -10.51
C SER A 207 -4.58 -27.25 -9.54
N MET A 208 -5.45 -27.72 -8.65
CA MET A 208 -6.05 -26.91 -7.60
C MET A 208 -5.81 -27.54 -6.24
N ARG A 209 -5.54 -26.73 -5.22
CA ARG A 209 -5.36 -27.14 -3.85
C ARG A 209 -5.94 -26.09 -2.90
N ILE A 210 -6.54 -26.53 -1.82
CA ILE A 210 -6.99 -25.66 -0.73
C ILE A 210 -6.17 -26.00 0.51
N ASP A 211 -5.39 -25.04 0.97
CA ASP A 211 -4.55 -25.16 2.16
C ASP A 211 -4.75 -23.90 3.01
N ASP A 212 -5.03 -24.05 4.30
CA ASP A 212 -5.34 -22.94 5.22
C ASP A 212 -6.35 -21.93 4.65
N PHE A 213 -7.41 -22.43 4.01
CA PHE A 213 -8.43 -21.60 3.32
C PHE A 213 -7.91 -20.74 2.16
N ILE A 214 -6.73 -21.03 1.66
CA ILE A 214 -6.16 -20.44 0.45
C ILE A 214 -6.36 -21.42 -0.70
N LEU A 215 -7.18 -21.04 -1.68
CA LEU A 215 -7.30 -21.77 -2.93
C LEU A 215 -6.12 -21.40 -3.83
N THR A 216 -5.23 -22.35 -4.08
CA THR A 216 -4.12 -22.23 -5.02
C THR A 216 -4.51 -22.87 -6.34
N VAL A 217 -4.33 -22.12 -7.43
CA VAL A 217 -4.58 -22.56 -8.80
C VAL A 217 -3.27 -22.51 -9.56
N SER A 218 -2.80 -23.67 -10.03
CA SER A 218 -1.56 -23.83 -10.80
C SER A 218 -1.87 -24.33 -12.20
N TYR A 219 -1.17 -23.77 -13.19
CA TYR A 219 -1.25 -24.20 -14.58
C TYR A 219 0.15 -24.17 -15.20
N PRO A 220 0.56 -25.19 -15.97
CA PRO A 220 1.88 -25.25 -16.59
C PRO A 220 2.20 -24.00 -17.40
N GLY A 221 3.35 -23.38 -17.12
CA GLY A 221 3.79 -22.16 -17.82
C GLY A 221 3.17 -20.85 -17.33
N HIS A 222 2.28 -20.90 -16.35
CA HIS A 222 1.72 -19.70 -15.71
C HIS A 222 2.12 -19.62 -14.24
N PRO A 223 2.31 -18.42 -13.68
CA PRO A 223 2.52 -18.25 -12.25
C PRO A 223 1.27 -18.72 -11.49
N GLU A 224 1.46 -19.30 -10.31
CA GLU A 224 0.36 -19.71 -9.44
C GLU A 224 -0.52 -18.53 -9.04
N SER A 225 -1.83 -18.76 -8.98
CA SER A 225 -2.79 -17.80 -8.43
C SER A 225 -3.29 -18.29 -7.09
N MET A 226 -3.33 -17.41 -6.12
CA MET A 226 -3.79 -17.70 -4.76
C MET A 226 -5.00 -16.85 -4.42
N VAL A 227 -6.04 -17.49 -3.90
CA VAL A 227 -7.31 -16.88 -3.50
C VAL A 227 -7.53 -17.14 -2.02
N ASP A 228 -7.55 -16.10 -1.20
CA ASP A 228 -7.88 -16.21 0.22
C ASP A 228 -9.40 -16.29 0.39
N LEU A 229 -9.89 -17.48 0.72
CA LEU A 229 -11.32 -17.75 0.90
C LEU A 229 -11.90 -17.02 2.12
N ASN A 230 -11.07 -16.63 3.11
CA ASN A 230 -11.53 -15.89 4.27
C ASN A 230 -12.01 -14.47 3.91
N LEU A 231 -11.66 -13.96 2.75
CA LEU A 231 -12.12 -12.67 2.25
C LEU A 231 -13.54 -12.71 1.67
N LEU A 232 -14.11 -13.89 1.49
CA LEU A 232 -15.49 -14.08 1.05
C LEU A 232 -16.48 -14.05 2.22
N THR A 233 -17.72 -13.71 1.94
CA THR A 233 -18.81 -13.95 2.89
C THR A 233 -19.03 -15.45 3.08
N ALA A 234 -19.53 -15.88 4.23
CA ALA A 234 -19.79 -17.30 4.48
C ALA A 234 -20.73 -17.94 3.44
N GLU A 235 -21.68 -17.15 2.90
CA GLU A 235 -22.60 -17.59 1.84
C GLU A 235 -21.86 -17.76 0.51
N ASP A 236 -21.01 -16.80 0.13
CA ASP A 236 -20.23 -16.88 -1.10
C ASP A 236 -19.18 -17.96 -1.04
N GLN A 237 -18.56 -18.21 0.14
CA GLN A 237 -17.64 -19.33 0.34
C GLN A 237 -18.35 -20.67 0.05
N LYS A 238 -19.53 -20.88 0.65
CA LYS A 238 -20.31 -22.11 0.43
C LYS A 238 -20.69 -22.28 -1.05
N LYS A 239 -21.13 -21.20 -1.69
CA LYS A 239 -21.46 -21.22 -3.12
C LYS A 239 -20.24 -21.51 -4.00
N LEU A 240 -19.11 -20.86 -3.73
CA LEU A 240 -17.85 -21.07 -4.47
C LEU A 240 -17.37 -22.51 -4.31
N LEU A 241 -17.27 -22.99 -3.06
CA LEU A 241 -16.80 -24.34 -2.76
C LEU A 241 -17.75 -25.41 -3.34
N GLY A 242 -19.06 -25.19 -3.25
CA GLY A 242 -20.05 -26.10 -3.85
C GLY A 242 -19.96 -26.15 -5.38
N LEU A 243 -19.75 -24.99 -6.02
CA LEU A 243 -19.55 -24.91 -7.47
C LEU A 243 -18.23 -25.56 -7.88
N LEU A 244 -17.15 -25.32 -7.13
CA LEU A 244 -15.84 -25.93 -7.38
C LEU A 244 -15.92 -27.45 -7.25
N HIS A 245 -16.57 -27.96 -6.21
CA HIS A 245 -16.78 -29.40 -6.02
C HIS A 245 -17.55 -30.03 -7.17
N LYS A 246 -18.64 -29.40 -7.60
CA LYS A 246 -19.43 -29.88 -8.76
C LYS A 246 -18.57 -29.93 -10.02
N ARG A 247 -17.80 -28.89 -10.31
CA ARG A 247 -16.91 -28.84 -11.49
C ARG A 247 -15.78 -29.86 -11.41
N TRP A 248 -15.26 -30.11 -10.22
CA TRP A 248 -14.24 -31.14 -9.99
C TRP A 248 -14.76 -32.55 -10.27
N ILE A 249 -16.01 -32.86 -9.86
CA ILE A 249 -16.68 -34.12 -10.19
C ILE A 249 -16.91 -34.21 -11.71
N ASP A 250 -17.42 -33.14 -12.33
CA ASP A 250 -17.67 -33.09 -13.78
C ASP A 250 -16.38 -33.29 -14.59
N ALA A 251 -15.22 -32.92 -14.03
CA ALA A 251 -13.89 -33.10 -14.61
C ALA A 251 -13.24 -34.44 -14.25
N GLU A 252 -14.01 -35.43 -13.79
CA GLU A 252 -13.51 -36.76 -13.42
C GLU A 252 -12.35 -36.75 -12.40
N GLN A 253 -12.30 -35.71 -11.54
CA GLN A 253 -11.30 -35.55 -10.45
C GLN A 253 -9.84 -35.38 -10.93
N VAL A 254 -9.63 -35.01 -12.19
CA VAL A 254 -8.29 -34.94 -12.80
C VAL A 254 -7.43 -33.83 -12.23
N TRP A 255 -8.02 -32.76 -11.65
CA TRP A 255 -7.26 -31.59 -11.18
C TRP A 255 -6.38 -31.88 -9.96
N ASN A 256 -6.94 -32.59 -8.97
CA ASN A 256 -6.27 -33.07 -7.77
C ASN A 256 -7.20 -34.08 -7.09
N PRO A 257 -6.81 -35.34 -6.91
CA PRO A 257 -7.65 -36.34 -6.24
C PRO A 257 -8.05 -35.98 -4.82
N MET A 258 -7.21 -35.23 -4.09
CA MET A 258 -7.44 -34.80 -2.71
C MET A 258 -8.34 -33.58 -2.59
N LEU A 259 -8.59 -32.87 -3.69
CA LEU A 259 -9.34 -31.61 -3.67
C LEU A 259 -10.76 -31.78 -3.09
N GLY A 260 -11.38 -32.93 -3.29
CA GLY A 260 -12.70 -33.24 -2.74
C GLY A 260 -12.69 -33.27 -1.19
N GLU A 261 -11.67 -33.83 -0.58
CA GLU A 261 -11.50 -33.87 0.89
C GLU A 261 -11.19 -32.46 1.43
N GLU A 262 -10.33 -31.71 0.75
CA GLU A 262 -9.98 -30.32 1.09
C GLU A 262 -11.22 -29.40 1.02
N ILE A 263 -12.04 -29.53 -0.02
CA ILE A 263 -13.32 -28.81 -0.15
C ILE A 263 -14.30 -29.21 0.96
N ALA A 264 -14.44 -30.52 1.23
CA ALA A 264 -15.34 -31.01 2.26
C ALA A 264 -14.91 -30.52 3.67
N TYR A 265 -13.61 -30.44 3.92
CA TYR A 265 -13.08 -29.86 5.14
C TYR A 265 -13.40 -28.35 5.23
N ALA A 266 -13.11 -27.58 4.18
CA ALA A 266 -13.39 -26.16 4.13
C ALA A 266 -14.89 -25.86 4.28
N LEU A 267 -15.78 -26.65 3.68
CA LEU A 267 -17.23 -26.50 3.85
C LEU A 267 -17.69 -26.75 5.28
N ARG A 268 -17.18 -27.79 5.96
CA ARG A 268 -17.49 -28.05 7.37
C ARG A 268 -17.07 -26.90 8.28
N CYS A 269 -15.88 -26.35 8.05
CA CYS A 269 -15.41 -25.17 8.78
C CYS A 269 -16.29 -23.93 8.51
N ALA A 270 -16.73 -23.72 7.25
CA ALA A 270 -17.65 -22.66 6.90
C ALA A 270 -19.02 -22.79 7.59
N GLU A 271 -19.50 -24.02 7.79
CA GLU A 271 -20.75 -24.30 8.49
C GLU A 271 -20.66 -24.04 10.00
N GLN A 272 -19.51 -24.32 10.59
CA GLN A 272 -19.25 -24.15 12.01
C GLN A 272 -18.86 -22.72 12.40
N GLY A 273 -18.71 -21.82 11.43
CA GLY A 273 -18.28 -20.45 11.67
C GLY A 273 -16.83 -20.32 12.17
N LEU A 274 -16.02 -21.37 11.96
CA LEU A 274 -14.62 -21.45 12.39
C LEU A 274 -13.66 -20.63 11.52
N PHE A 275 -14.17 -19.78 10.64
CA PHE A 275 -13.33 -18.84 9.91
C PHE A 275 -12.86 -17.75 10.86
N VAL A 276 -11.57 -17.72 11.10
CA VAL A 276 -10.93 -16.65 11.89
C VAL A 276 -11.14 -15.33 11.16
N ALA A 277 -11.82 -14.42 11.85
CA ALA A 277 -12.07 -13.06 11.40
C ALA A 277 -10.79 -12.22 11.40
#